data_6ddc8f94b510041377cce32ba9fcd442
#
_entry.id   6ddc8f94b510041377cce32ba9fcd442
#
_cell.length_a   1.000
_cell.length_b   1.000
_cell.length_c   1.000
_cell.angle_alpha   90.00
_cell.angle_beta   90.00
_cell.angle_gamma   90.00
#
_symmetry.space_group_name_H-M   'P 1'
#
loop_
_entity.id
_entity.type
_entity.pdbx_description
1 polymer ?
#
loop_
_entity_poly.entity_id
_entity_poly.type
_entity_poly.pdbx_seq_one_letter_code
_entity_poly.pdbx_strand_id
1 'polypeptide(L)'
;MNFSRYITHAFTALLLCSLVNPAAADKEQVSVVNPQVLIRTTLGDFTLELDQVNAPITVANFLSYVDKDGYRETIWHRVVEGFMIQGGGHRVNMTEIDSDAEITNEADNGLKNVSGTVAMARQDKIDSASRQFFINTNDNKFLDHTEKSCTREDEATYAEALQRGLYKPKTCKSFGYAVFGKVVAGMEIVRRIEFMPVTKRGGHENVPIDPVIILSVDRI
;
A
#
# COMPACT_ATOMS: atom_id res chain seq x y z
N MET A 1 96.94 30.18 27.75
CA MET A 1 95.77 30.81 27.15
C MET A 1 95.16 29.80 26.20
N ASN A 2 94.25 28.93 26.67
CA ASN A 2 93.60 27.90 25.85
C ASN A 2 92.07 28.07 25.98
N PHE A 3 91.44 28.42 24.88
CA PHE A 3 89.94 28.47 24.74
C PHE A 3 89.43 27.12 24.37
N SER A 4 88.67 26.47 25.25
CA SER A 4 87.94 25.22 24.98
C SER A 4 86.57 25.57 24.40
N ARG A 5 86.30 25.09 23.19
CA ARG A 5 85.02 25.23 22.53
C ARG A 5 84.11 24.06 22.92
N TYR A 6 82.94 24.34 23.58
CA TYR A 6 81.90 23.36 23.82
C TYR A 6 80.91 23.32 22.60
N ILE A 7 80.83 22.17 21.98
CA ILE A 7 79.86 21.86 20.93
C ILE A 7 78.59 21.29 21.61
N THR A 8 77.55 22.08 21.58
CA THR A 8 76.23 21.60 22.03
C THR A 8 75.48 20.91 20.89
N HIS A 9 75.27 19.64 21.01
CA HIS A 9 74.38 18.86 20.08
C HIS A 9 72.94 19.04 20.48
N ALA A 10 72.14 19.70 19.63
CA ALA A 10 70.69 19.80 19.75
C ALA A 10 70.07 18.52 19.14
N PHE A 11 69.48 17.71 19.98
CA PHE A 11 68.63 16.59 19.54
C PHE A 11 67.27 17.11 19.17
N THR A 12 66.96 17.13 17.89
CA THR A 12 65.59 17.41 17.37
C THR A 12 64.77 16.14 17.41
N ALA A 13 63.87 16.03 18.37
CA ALA A 13 62.91 14.93 18.45
C ALA A 13 61.77 15.18 17.41
N LEU A 14 61.74 14.33 16.40
CA LEU A 14 60.69 14.35 15.38
C LEU A 14 59.46 13.60 15.96
N LEU A 15 58.40 14.35 16.32
CA LEU A 15 57.12 13.83 16.80
C LEU A 15 56.32 13.36 15.59
N LEU A 16 56.29 12.06 15.27
CA LEU A 16 55.34 11.49 14.30
C LEU A 16 53.93 11.47 14.89
N CYS A 17 53.13 12.45 14.45
CA CYS A 17 51.70 12.46 14.72
C CYS A 17 51.00 11.47 13.76
N SER A 18 50.71 10.27 14.20
CA SER A 18 49.92 9.30 13.45
C SER A 18 48.46 9.81 13.39
N LEU A 19 48.03 10.27 12.22
CA LEU A 19 46.63 10.56 11.91
C LEU A 19 45.84 9.24 11.90
N VAL A 20 45.17 8.96 13.00
CA VAL A 20 44.16 7.90 13.05
C VAL A 20 42.96 8.40 12.26
N ASN A 21 42.77 7.87 11.05
CA ASN A 21 41.59 8.10 10.24
C ASN A 21 40.44 7.37 10.93
N PRO A 22 39.35 8.04 11.39
CA PRO A 22 38.18 7.32 11.87
C PRO A 22 37.59 6.56 10.69
N ALA A 23 37.64 5.23 10.74
CA ALA A 23 36.95 4.38 9.79
C ALA A 23 35.49 4.82 9.75
N ALA A 24 35.04 5.28 8.59
CA ALA A 24 33.63 5.50 8.32
C ALA A 24 32.92 4.15 8.55
N ALA A 25 32.11 4.12 9.59
CA ALA A 25 31.22 2.97 9.82
C ALA A 25 30.28 2.92 8.61
N ASP A 26 30.51 1.94 7.75
CA ASP A 26 29.61 1.58 6.66
C ASP A 26 28.28 1.19 7.32
N LYS A 27 27.30 2.07 7.22
CA LYS A 27 25.94 1.75 7.67
C LYS A 27 25.45 0.67 6.72
N GLU A 28 25.49 -0.56 7.16
CA GLU A 28 24.87 -1.70 6.49
C GLU A 28 23.41 -1.32 6.22
N GLN A 29 23.14 -0.99 4.97
CA GLN A 29 21.82 -0.61 4.50
C GLN A 29 21.02 -1.91 4.46
N VAL A 30 20.30 -2.23 5.54
CA VAL A 30 19.36 -3.35 5.59
C VAL A 30 18.34 -3.09 4.50
N SER A 31 18.47 -3.78 3.37
CA SER A 31 17.47 -3.75 2.31
C SER A 31 16.20 -4.42 2.85
N VAL A 32 15.19 -3.62 3.11
CA VAL A 32 13.87 -4.16 3.47
C VAL A 32 13.33 -4.90 2.25
N VAL A 33 13.21 -6.21 2.35
CA VAL A 33 12.59 -7.04 1.30
C VAL A 33 11.08 -6.91 1.45
N ASN A 34 10.44 -6.38 0.41
CA ASN A 34 8.99 -6.28 0.38
C ASN A 34 8.34 -7.68 0.34
N PRO A 35 7.33 -7.93 1.17
CA PRO A 35 6.60 -9.20 1.14
C PRO A 35 5.92 -9.41 -0.21
N GLN A 36 5.90 -10.67 -0.66
CA GLN A 36 5.13 -11.06 -1.83
C GLN A 36 4.02 -12.05 -1.45
N VAL A 37 2.91 -11.99 -2.17
CA VAL A 37 1.80 -12.92 -2.03
C VAL A 37 1.36 -13.43 -3.40
N LEU A 38 1.04 -14.71 -3.47
CA LEU A 38 0.45 -15.36 -4.63
C LEU A 38 -1.06 -15.41 -4.45
N ILE A 39 -1.81 -14.79 -5.34
CA ILE A 39 -3.28 -14.86 -5.40
C ILE A 39 -3.66 -15.90 -6.45
N ARG A 40 -4.30 -16.99 -6.00
CA ARG A 40 -4.85 -18.00 -6.90
C ARG A 40 -6.32 -17.75 -7.14
N THR A 41 -6.72 -17.76 -8.40
CA THR A 41 -8.11 -17.56 -8.80
C THR A 41 -8.61 -18.67 -9.74
N THR A 42 -9.90 -18.73 -9.96
CA THR A 42 -10.49 -19.65 -10.96
C THR A 42 -10.08 -19.33 -12.40
N LEU A 43 -9.48 -18.18 -12.67
CA LEU A 43 -8.98 -17.79 -14.01
C LEU A 43 -7.46 -17.87 -14.15
N GLY A 44 -6.73 -18.22 -13.09
CA GLY A 44 -5.29 -18.29 -13.03
C GLY A 44 -4.72 -17.49 -11.86
N ASP A 45 -3.41 -17.43 -11.78
CA ASP A 45 -2.67 -16.91 -10.64
C ASP A 45 -1.93 -15.62 -11.00
N PHE A 46 -1.75 -14.74 -10.01
CA PHE A 46 -0.90 -13.56 -10.13
C PHE A 46 -0.25 -13.22 -8.79
N THR A 47 0.88 -12.52 -8.83
CA THR A 47 1.68 -12.19 -7.66
C THR A 47 1.63 -10.69 -7.39
N LEU A 48 1.40 -10.32 -6.12
CA LEU A 48 1.56 -8.96 -5.61
C LEU A 48 2.87 -8.85 -4.83
N GLU A 49 3.59 -7.75 -5.03
CA GLU A 49 4.62 -7.25 -4.13
C GLU A 49 4.02 -6.12 -3.30
N LEU A 50 4.17 -6.21 -1.97
CA LEU A 50 3.55 -5.28 -1.01
C LEU A 50 4.58 -4.29 -0.50
N ASP A 51 4.29 -3.00 -0.56
CA ASP A 51 5.17 -1.92 -0.12
C ASP A 51 5.00 -1.64 1.38
N GLN A 52 5.64 -2.46 2.21
CA GLN A 52 5.56 -2.32 3.68
C GLN A 52 6.32 -1.10 4.22
N VAL A 53 7.15 -0.44 3.40
CA VAL A 53 7.88 0.77 3.81
C VAL A 53 6.96 1.99 3.72
N ASN A 54 6.23 2.12 2.62
CA ASN A 54 5.37 3.28 2.36
C ASN A 54 3.93 3.09 2.83
N ALA A 55 3.47 1.85 3.03
CA ALA A 55 2.12 1.53 3.49
C ALA A 55 2.11 0.47 4.61
N PRO A 56 2.83 0.68 5.73
CA PRO A 56 3.02 -0.34 6.76
C PRO A 56 1.71 -0.80 7.42
N ILE A 57 0.78 0.11 7.71
CA ILE A 57 -0.51 -0.20 8.34
C ILE A 57 -1.37 -1.02 7.37
N THR A 58 -1.45 -0.59 6.13
CA THR A 58 -2.24 -1.24 5.08
C THR A 58 -1.71 -2.63 4.76
N VAL A 59 -0.38 -2.78 4.61
CA VAL A 59 0.26 -4.07 4.37
C VAL A 59 0.04 -5.01 5.55
N ALA A 60 0.23 -4.55 6.79
CA ALA A 60 0.00 -5.37 7.98
C ALA A 60 -1.47 -5.86 8.05
N ASN A 61 -2.43 -4.98 7.78
CA ASN A 61 -3.85 -5.32 7.71
C ASN A 61 -4.14 -6.37 6.63
N PHE A 62 -3.68 -6.14 5.40
CA PHE A 62 -3.88 -7.09 4.29
C PHE A 62 -3.29 -8.47 4.62
N LEU A 63 -2.06 -8.51 5.14
CA LEU A 63 -1.38 -9.74 5.53
C LEU A 63 -2.08 -10.44 6.70
N SER A 64 -2.74 -9.72 7.60
CA SER A 64 -3.52 -10.34 8.68
C SER A 64 -4.70 -11.15 8.14
N TYR A 65 -5.34 -10.71 7.05
CA TYR A 65 -6.36 -11.50 6.36
C TYR A 65 -5.76 -12.68 5.59
N VAL A 66 -4.58 -12.50 4.97
CA VAL A 66 -3.84 -13.59 4.30
C VAL A 66 -3.55 -14.71 5.30
N ASP A 67 -2.98 -14.38 6.45
CA ASP A 67 -2.56 -15.33 7.49
C ASP A 67 -3.75 -16.11 8.12
N LYS A 68 -4.96 -15.54 8.08
CA LYS A 68 -6.20 -16.16 8.55
C LYS A 68 -6.97 -16.88 7.43
N ASP A 69 -6.41 -16.99 6.22
CA ASP A 69 -7.09 -17.51 5.02
C ASP A 69 -8.43 -16.75 4.72
N GLY A 70 -8.47 -15.48 5.13
CA GLY A 70 -9.66 -14.63 5.12
C GLY A 70 -10.17 -14.26 3.73
N TYR A 71 -9.33 -14.42 2.69
CA TYR A 71 -9.71 -14.16 1.30
C TYR A 71 -10.19 -15.40 0.55
N ARG A 72 -10.03 -16.60 1.10
CA ARG A 72 -10.51 -17.84 0.47
C ARG A 72 -12.01 -17.78 0.20
N GLU A 73 -12.43 -18.26 -0.99
CA GLU A 73 -13.81 -18.29 -1.46
C GLU A 73 -14.49 -16.89 -1.56
N THR A 74 -13.70 -15.80 -1.51
CA THR A 74 -14.21 -14.48 -1.89
C THR A 74 -14.20 -14.33 -3.41
N ILE A 75 -14.92 -13.33 -3.92
CA ILE A 75 -15.02 -13.06 -5.35
C ILE A 75 -14.52 -11.67 -5.72
N TRP A 76 -14.19 -11.50 -6.99
CA TRP A 76 -14.07 -10.20 -7.62
C TRP A 76 -15.50 -9.71 -7.91
N HIS A 77 -16.10 -9.00 -6.94
CA HIS A 77 -17.51 -8.64 -6.95
C HIS A 77 -17.83 -7.36 -7.70
N ARG A 78 -16.83 -6.59 -8.12
CA ARG A 78 -16.98 -5.39 -8.92
C ARG A 78 -15.83 -5.26 -9.91
N VAL A 79 -16.16 -5.29 -11.19
CA VAL A 79 -15.19 -5.23 -12.30
C VAL A 79 -15.62 -4.14 -13.26
N VAL A 80 -14.77 -3.14 -13.46
CA VAL A 80 -15.06 -2.03 -14.37
C VAL A 80 -13.91 -1.90 -15.37
N GLU A 81 -14.21 -2.21 -16.61
CA GLU A 81 -13.25 -2.10 -17.72
C GLU A 81 -12.65 -0.70 -17.81
N GLY A 82 -11.34 -0.61 -18.04
CA GLY A 82 -10.60 0.65 -18.11
C GLY A 82 -10.48 1.39 -16.77
N PHE A 83 -10.79 0.71 -15.64
CA PHE A 83 -10.72 1.30 -14.33
C PHE A 83 -10.04 0.37 -13.31
N MET A 84 -10.77 -0.64 -12.79
CA MET A 84 -10.23 -1.51 -11.75
C MET A 84 -11.02 -2.81 -11.62
N ILE A 85 -10.44 -3.80 -10.93
CA ILE A 85 -11.13 -4.98 -10.40
C ILE A 85 -11.07 -4.93 -8.86
N GLN A 86 -12.23 -5.10 -8.19
CA GLN A 86 -12.35 -5.02 -6.73
C GLN A 86 -12.88 -6.34 -6.16
N GLY A 87 -12.24 -6.83 -5.09
CA GLY A 87 -12.56 -8.10 -4.47
C GLY A 87 -12.34 -8.16 -2.97
N GLY A 88 -12.42 -9.37 -2.41
CA GLY A 88 -12.06 -9.68 -1.02
C GLY A 88 -13.16 -9.46 0.02
N GLY A 89 -14.35 -8.97 -0.37
CA GLY A 89 -15.41 -8.62 0.59
C GLY A 89 -16.68 -9.45 0.52
N HIS A 90 -16.88 -10.24 -0.55
CA HIS A 90 -18.15 -10.93 -0.79
C HIS A 90 -17.95 -12.41 -1.17
N ARG A 91 -18.91 -13.24 -0.83
CA ARG A 91 -19.05 -14.62 -1.30
C ARG A 91 -19.75 -14.68 -2.66
N VAL A 92 -19.73 -15.84 -3.31
CA VAL A 92 -20.42 -16.07 -4.60
C VAL A 92 -21.91 -15.71 -4.56
N ASN A 93 -22.59 -15.89 -3.44
CA ASN A 93 -23.98 -15.52 -3.26
C ASN A 93 -24.22 -14.03 -2.96
N MET A 94 -23.17 -13.19 -3.03
CA MET A 94 -23.15 -11.75 -2.71
C MET A 94 -23.34 -11.43 -1.22
N THR A 95 -23.23 -12.41 -0.33
CA THR A 95 -23.17 -12.13 1.11
C THR A 95 -21.87 -11.41 1.41
N GLU A 96 -21.96 -10.27 2.05
CA GLU A 96 -20.80 -9.55 2.58
C GLU A 96 -20.19 -10.32 3.75
N ILE A 97 -18.89 -10.33 3.84
CA ILE A 97 -18.12 -11.00 4.90
C ILE A 97 -17.71 -9.97 5.93
N ASP A 98 -17.85 -10.32 7.20
CA ASP A 98 -17.42 -9.45 8.30
C ASP A 98 -15.96 -9.03 8.15
N SER A 99 -15.71 -7.79 8.49
CA SER A 99 -14.38 -7.18 8.46
C SER A 99 -13.86 -7.00 9.88
N ASP A 100 -12.53 -7.05 10.03
CA ASP A 100 -11.86 -6.56 11.23
C ASP A 100 -12.03 -5.02 11.33
N ALA A 101 -11.43 -4.39 12.34
CA ALA A 101 -11.51 -2.93 12.52
C ALA A 101 -11.02 -2.14 11.29
N GLU A 102 -11.62 -0.97 11.11
CA GLU A 102 -11.16 0.01 10.11
C GLU A 102 -9.74 0.46 10.42
N ILE A 103 -8.95 0.75 9.38
CA ILE A 103 -7.56 1.18 9.48
C ILE A 103 -7.36 2.62 9.04
N THR A 104 -6.29 3.24 9.53
CA THR A 104 -5.82 4.54 9.05
C THR A 104 -5.52 4.49 7.54
N ASN A 105 -6.02 5.45 6.79
CA ASN A 105 -5.79 5.57 5.37
C ASN A 105 -4.41 6.18 5.09
N GLU A 106 -3.54 5.44 4.44
CA GLU A 106 -2.18 5.85 4.06
C GLU A 106 -2.10 6.39 2.62
N ALA A 107 -3.17 6.95 2.06
CA ALA A 107 -3.16 7.46 0.67
C ALA A 107 -2.19 8.63 0.44
N ASP A 108 -1.74 9.30 1.51
CA ASP A 108 -0.74 10.37 1.52
C ASP A 108 0.72 9.85 1.49
N ASN A 109 0.93 8.54 1.29
CA ASN A 109 2.23 7.87 1.25
C ASN A 109 3.07 8.13 -0.02
N GLY A 110 2.56 8.92 -0.96
CA GLY A 110 3.25 9.27 -2.20
C GLY A 110 3.05 8.26 -3.36
N LEU A 111 2.56 7.06 -3.08
CA LEU A 111 2.25 6.05 -4.10
C LEU A 111 1.04 6.49 -4.94
N LYS A 112 1.00 6.04 -6.20
CA LYS A 112 -0.02 6.47 -7.17
C LYS A 112 -0.88 5.31 -7.66
N ASN A 113 -2.15 5.58 -7.90
CA ASN A 113 -3.11 4.65 -8.46
C ASN A 113 -2.91 4.50 -9.98
N VAL A 114 -1.79 3.91 -10.37
CA VAL A 114 -1.47 3.61 -11.78
C VAL A 114 -1.78 2.15 -12.10
N SER A 115 -1.88 1.82 -13.39
CA SER A 115 -2.14 0.45 -13.85
C SER A 115 -1.20 -0.56 -13.19
N GLY A 116 -1.77 -1.64 -12.66
CA GLY A 116 -1.07 -2.72 -11.95
C GLY A 116 -0.89 -2.50 -10.46
N THR A 117 -1.19 -1.32 -9.89
CA THR A 117 -1.11 -1.12 -8.43
C THR A 117 -2.32 -1.69 -7.71
N VAL A 118 -2.12 -2.14 -6.46
CA VAL A 118 -3.18 -2.58 -5.55
C VAL A 118 -3.41 -1.52 -4.48
N ALA A 119 -4.69 -1.21 -4.23
CA ALA A 119 -5.11 -0.22 -3.24
C ALA A 119 -6.30 -0.71 -2.40
N MET A 120 -6.46 -0.13 -1.20
CA MET A 120 -7.59 -0.44 -0.33
C MET A 120 -8.87 0.24 -0.81
N ALA A 121 -9.95 -0.53 -0.91
CA ALA A 121 -11.29 0.02 -1.02
C ALA A 121 -11.74 0.58 0.34
N ARG A 122 -12.53 1.66 0.31
CA ARG A 122 -13.07 2.31 1.49
C ARG A 122 -14.43 2.95 1.22
N GLN A 123 -15.11 3.34 2.27
CA GLN A 123 -16.35 4.10 2.23
C GLN A 123 -16.09 5.63 2.16
N ASP A 124 -17.06 6.42 2.56
CA ASP A 124 -16.99 7.88 2.49
C ASP A 124 -16.05 8.50 3.54
N LYS A 125 -15.92 7.87 4.72
CA LYS A 125 -14.93 8.28 5.73
C LYS A 125 -13.50 8.03 5.25
N ILE A 126 -12.57 8.89 5.65
CA ILE A 126 -11.15 8.75 5.30
C ILE A 126 -10.63 7.39 5.80
N ASP A 127 -10.77 7.11 7.08
CA ASP A 127 -10.25 5.92 7.76
C ASP A 127 -11.38 4.87 7.86
N SER A 128 -11.83 4.32 6.72
CA SER A 128 -12.90 3.32 6.64
C SER A 128 -12.54 2.07 5.83
N ALA A 129 -11.27 1.94 5.46
CA ALA A 129 -10.77 0.73 4.84
C ALA A 129 -10.65 -0.40 5.86
N SER A 130 -10.91 -1.63 5.44
CA SER A 130 -10.77 -2.81 6.30
C SER A 130 -10.23 -4.01 5.51
N ARG A 131 -11.05 -4.73 4.74
CA ARG A 131 -10.65 -5.96 4.03
C ARG A 131 -10.66 -5.87 2.51
N GLN A 132 -11.55 -5.05 1.93
CA GLN A 132 -11.70 -5.02 0.48
C GLN A 132 -10.57 -4.25 -0.19
N PHE A 133 -10.07 -4.78 -1.31
CA PHE A 133 -9.02 -4.16 -2.10
C PHE A 133 -9.37 -4.17 -3.57
N PHE A 134 -8.67 -3.36 -4.35
CA PHE A 134 -8.81 -3.35 -5.80
C PHE A 134 -7.45 -3.26 -6.49
N ILE A 135 -7.41 -3.76 -7.72
CA ILE A 135 -6.25 -3.63 -8.60
C ILE A 135 -6.61 -2.64 -9.70
N ASN A 136 -5.81 -1.61 -9.84
CA ASN A 136 -5.96 -0.63 -10.90
C ASN A 136 -5.62 -1.27 -12.24
N THR A 137 -6.53 -1.20 -13.21
CA THR A 137 -6.30 -1.67 -14.58
C THR A 137 -6.00 -0.54 -15.54
N ASN A 138 -6.05 0.70 -15.06
CA ASN A 138 -5.69 1.93 -15.76
C ASN A 138 -5.03 2.92 -14.80
N ASP A 139 -4.52 4.04 -15.32
CA ASP A 139 -4.00 5.15 -14.52
C ASP A 139 -5.16 5.98 -13.98
N ASN A 140 -5.45 5.80 -12.70
CA ASN A 140 -6.61 6.38 -12.01
C ASN A 140 -6.22 7.57 -11.14
N LYS A 141 -5.60 8.59 -11.71
CA LYS A 141 -5.06 9.77 -10.99
C LYS A 141 -6.07 10.47 -10.07
N PHE A 142 -7.37 10.35 -10.36
CA PHE A 142 -8.44 10.92 -9.53
C PHE A 142 -8.63 10.20 -8.19
N LEU A 143 -7.99 9.02 -8.01
CA LEU A 143 -7.95 8.29 -6.75
C LEU A 143 -6.74 8.66 -5.89
N ASP A 144 -5.80 9.45 -6.41
CA ASP A 144 -4.59 9.83 -5.69
C ASP A 144 -4.85 10.90 -4.63
N HIS A 145 -4.10 10.81 -3.54
CA HIS A 145 -3.96 11.92 -2.61
C HIS A 145 -3.18 13.07 -3.26
N THR A 146 -3.64 14.30 -3.02
CA THR A 146 -3.02 15.55 -3.50
C THR A 146 -3.10 16.61 -2.41
N GLU A 147 -2.35 17.70 -2.55
CA GLU A 147 -2.40 18.86 -1.65
C GLU A 147 -3.81 19.53 -1.56
N LYS A 148 -4.70 19.24 -2.53
CA LYS A 148 -6.08 19.72 -2.56
C LYS A 148 -7.09 18.72 -2.02
N SER A 149 -6.61 17.60 -1.52
CA SER A 149 -7.45 16.55 -0.94
C SER A 149 -8.10 17.02 0.36
N CYS A 150 -9.28 16.48 0.65
CA CYS A 150 -9.91 16.61 1.96
C CYS A 150 -8.94 16.14 3.06
N THR A 151 -8.90 16.85 4.17
CA THR A 151 -8.10 16.49 5.34
C THR A 151 -8.95 15.81 6.41
N ARG A 152 -8.32 15.20 7.44
CA ARG A 152 -9.04 14.67 8.61
C ARG A 152 -9.73 15.77 9.41
N GLU A 153 -9.18 16.99 9.42
CA GLU A 153 -9.79 18.16 10.03
C GLU A 153 -11.05 18.61 9.27
N ASP A 154 -11.01 18.58 7.94
CA ASP A 154 -12.19 18.83 7.11
C ASP A 154 -13.28 17.80 7.41
N GLU A 155 -12.93 16.51 7.51
CA GLU A 155 -13.89 15.45 7.80
C GLU A 155 -14.55 15.65 9.17
N ALA A 156 -13.80 16.01 10.20
CA ALA A 156 -14.31 16.32 11.54
C ALA A 156 -15.29 17.51 11.48
N THR A 157 -14.91 18.58 10.78
CA THR A 157 -15.75 19.76 10.59
C THR A 157 -17.06 19.41 9.86
N TYR A 158 -17.02 18.55 8.84
CA TYR A 158 -18.22 18.09 8.14
C TYR A 158 -19.12 17.23 9.03
N ALA A 159 -18.55 16.39 9.87
CA ALA A 159 -19.30 15.58 10.82
C ALA A 159 -20.03 16.43 11.86
N GLU A 160 -19.38 17.46 12.41
CA GLU A 160 -20.02 18.42 13.33
C GLU A 160 -21.13 19.21 12.64
N ALA A 161 -20.91 19.70 11.43
CA ALA A 161 -21.91 20.44 10.67
C ALA A 161 -23.14 19.57 10.37
N LEU A 162 -22.94 18.28 10.08
CA LEU A 162 -24.03 17.32 9.86
C LEU A 162 -24.85 17.09 11.14
N GLN A 163 -24.19 16.92 12.30
CA GLN A 163 -24.88 16.78 13.59
C GLN A 163 -25.74 18.02 13.93
N ARG A 164 -25.31 19.20 13.50
CA ARG A 164 -26.05 20.47 13.66
C ARG A 164 -27.14 20.70 12.61
N GLY A 165 -27.31 19.79 11.65
CA GLY A 165 -28.29 19.88 10.58
C GLY A 165 -28.00 20.98 9.54
N LEU A 166 -26.75 21.43 9.43
CA LEU A 166 -26.39 22.60 8.62
C LEU A 166 -26.07 22.31 7.15
N TYR A 167 -25.79 21.03 6.77
CA TYR A 167 -25.33 20.69 5.42
C TYR A 167 -25.81 19.32 4.93
N LYS A 168 -25.84 19.18 3.59
CA LYS A 168 -25.76 17.84 2.98
C LYS A 168 -24.41 17.23 3.34
N PRO A 169 -24.35 15.91 3.60
CA PRO A 169 -23.10 15.24 3.88
C PRO A 169 -22.07 15.52 2.78
N LYS A 170 -20.95 16.12 3.13
CA LYS A 170 -19.77 16.13 2.26
C LYS A 170 -18.97 14.90 2.59
N THR A 171 -18.49 14.22 1.56
CA THR A 171 -17.63 13.03 1.72
C THR A 171 -16.17 13.42 1.48
N CYS A 172 -15.27 12.80 2.21
CA CYS A 172 -13.85 13.00 2.02
C CYS A 172 -13.23 11.99 1.03
N LYS A 173 -13.97 11.65 -0.04
CA LYS A 173 -13.46 10.76 -1.11
C LYS A 173 -12.19 11.29 -1.76
N SER A 174 -12.01 12.60 -1.82
CA SER A 174 -10.81 13.23 -2.35
C SER A 174 -9.56 13.02 -1.51
N PHE A 175 -9.65 12.50 -0.27
CA PHE A 175 -8.45 12.11 0.49
C PHE A 175 -7.60 11.08 -0.27
N GLY A 176 -8.22 10.27 -1.10
CA GLY A 176 -7.58 9.27 -1.93
C GLY A 176 -7.69 7.86 -1.38
N TYR A 177 -7.06 6.93 -2.10
CA TYR A 177 -7.07 5.49 -1.83
C TYR A 177 -5.64 5.00 -1.65
N ALA A 178 -5.36 4.37 -0.52
CA ALA A 178 -4.03 3.93 -0.13
C ALA A 178 -3.53 2.81 -1.05
N VAL A 179 -2.61 3.14 -1.95
CA VAL A 179 -1.82 2.14 -2.68
C VAL A 179 -0.85 1.50 -1.70
N PHE A 180 -0.78 0.16 -1.71
CA PHE A 180 0.07 -0.61 -0.80
C PHE A 180 0.89 -1.70 -1.46
N GLY A 181 0.89 -1.75 -2.81
CA GLY A 181 1.68 -2.71 -3.58
C GLY A 181 1.34 -2.68 -5.06
N LYS A 182 1.86 -3.66 -5.77
CA LYS A 182 1.68 -3.80 -7.22
C LYS A 182 1.70 -5.25 -7.66
N VAL A 183 1.11 -5.53 -8.81
CA VAL A 183 1.24 -6.82 -9.52
C VAL A 183 2.64 -6.90 -10.12
N VAL A 184 3.38 -7.96 -9.78
CA VAL A 184 4.74 -8.22 -10.31
C VAL A 184 4.80 -9.40 -11.26
N ALA A 185 3.77 -10.26 -11.26
CA ALA A 185 3.60 -11.34 -12.23
C ALA A 185 2.10 -11.64 -12.43
N GLY A 186 1.71 -12.11 -13.63
CA GLY A 186 0.34 -12.52 -13.91
C GLY A 186 -0.62 -11.37 -14.21
N MET A 187 -0.15 -10.21 -14.70
CA MET A 187 -1.03 -9.08 -15.05
C MET A 187 -2.03 -9.46 -16.16
N GLU A 188 -1.73 -10.45 -16.99
CA GLU A 188 -2.65 -10.99 -18.00
C GLU A 188 -3.88 -11.66 -17.36
N ILE A 189 -3.74 -12.23 -16.15
CA ILE A 189 -4.88 -12.79 -15.39
C ILE A 189 -5.78 -11.66 -14.88
N VAL A 190 -5.17 -10.59 -14.34
CA VAL A 190 -5.91 -9.37 -13.93
C VAL A 190 -6.70 -8.80 -15.11
N ARG A 191 -6.08 -8.75 -16.31
CA ARG A 191 -6.75 -8.30 -17.54
C ARG A 191 -7.88 -9.23 -17.97
N ARG A 192 -7.70 -10.55 -17.84
CA ARG A 192 -8.79 -11.51 -18.11
C ARG A 192 -9.98 -11.28 -17.19
N ILE A 193 -9.75 -11.00 -15.92
CA ILE A 193 -10.82 -10.66 -14.96
C ILE A 193 -11.49 -9.34 -15.37
N GLU A 194 -10.72 -8.32 -15.73
CA GLU A 194 -11.23 -7.01 -16.17
C GLU A 194 -12.23 -7.10 -17.33
N PHE A 195 -11.98 -7.99 -18.30
CA PHE A 195 -12.82 -8.14 -19.48
C PHE A 195 -13.93 -9.19 -19.34
N MET A 196 -14.20 -9.67 -18.11
CA MET A 196 -15.34 -10.55 -17.87
C MET A 196 -16.67 -9.83 -18.12
N PRO A 197 -17.65 -10.46 -18.77
CA PRO A 197 -18.99 -9.93 -18.88
C PRO A 197 -19.59 -9.70 -17.49
N VAL A 198 -20.19 -8.53 -17.29
CA VAL A 198 -20.72 -8.10 -16.00
C VAL A 198 -22.23 -7.85 -16.02
N THR A 199 -22.87 -7.93 -14.86
CA THR A 199 -24.31 -7.70 -14.66
C THR A 199 -24.54 -7.01 -13.32
N LYS A 200 -25.78 -6.62 -13.08
CA LYS A 200 -26.26 -6.23 -11.74
C LYS A 200 -26.67 -7.44 -10.95
N ARG A 201 -26.15 -7.62 -9.73
CA ARG A 201 -26.44 -8.74 -8.86
C ARG A 201 -26.37 -8.35 -7.38
N GLY A 202 -27.36 -8.77 -6.58
CA GLY A 202 -27.35 -8.51 -5.13
C GLY A 202 -27.31 -7.03 -4.75
N GLY A 203 -27.83 -6.13 -5.60
CA GLY A 203 -27.74 -4.68 -5.38
C GLY A 203 -26.44 -4.03 -5.84
N HIS A 204 -25.47 -4.82 -6.28
CA HIS A 204 -24.18 -4.36 -6.83
C HIS A 204 -24.22 -4.28 -8.34
N GLU A 205 -23.60 -3.24 -8.89
CA GLU A 205 -23.35 -3.09 -10.33
C GLU A 205 -22.00 -3.71 -10.71
N ASN A 206 -21.84 -4.08 -11.99
CA ASN A 206 -20.59 -4.57 -12.58
C ASN A 206 -20.04 -5.84 -11.88
N VAL A 207 -20.91 -6.75 -11.50
CA VAL A 207 -20.56 -8.06 -10.96
C VAL A 207 -20.33 -9.03 -12.13
N PRO A 208 -19.21 -9.77 -12.21
CA PRO A 208 -19.01 -10.79 -13.22
C PRO A 208 -20.17 -11.79 -13.26
N ILE A 209 -20.70 -12.07 -14.47
CA ILE A 209 -21.79 -13.05 -14.68
C ILE A 209 -21.34 -14.41 -14.16
N ASP A 210 -20.17 -14.87 -14.59
CA ASP A 210 -19.49 -16.04 -14.07
C ASP A 210 -18.55 -15.59 -12.93
N PRO A 211 -18.81 -15.98 -11.67
CA PRO A 211 -18.03 -15.51 -10.53
C PRO A 211 -16.55 -15.92 -10.64
N VAL A 212 -15.65 -14.95 -10.56
CA VAL A 212 -14.23 -15.21 -10.42
C VAL A 212 -13.88 -15.29 -8.95
N ILE A 213 -13.51 -16.50 -8.51
CA ILE A 213 -13.29 -16.82 -7.09
C ILE A 213 -11.80 -16.73 -6.76
N ILE A 214 -11.47 -16.12 -5.63
CA ILE A 214 -10.14 -16.20 -5.01
C ILE A 214 -10.08 -17.54 -4.26
N LEU A 215 -9.24 -18.45 -4.75
CA LEU A 215 -9.08 -19.80 -4.20
C LEU A 215 -8.17 -19.77 -2.97
N SER A 216 -7.11 -18.98 -3.02
CA SER A 216 -6.21 -18.71 -1.88
C SER A 216 -5.40 -17.44 -2.11
N VAL A 217 -4.86 -16.88 -1.03
CA VAL A 217 -3.81 -15.85 -1.03
C VAL A 217 -2.73 -16.31 -0.08
N ASP A 218 -1.53 -16.58 -0.58
CA ASP A 218 -0.45 -17.18 0.19
C ASP A 218 0.80 -16.31 0.14
N ARG A 219 1.51 -16.18 1.25
CA ARG A 219 2.85 -15.56 1.28
C ARG A 219 3.85 -16.44 0.52
N ILE A 220 4.77 -15.84 -0.22
CA ILE A 220 5.82 -16.53 -0.98
C ILE A 220 7.19 -15.88 -0.76
#